data_f35a80dbb1e6cb2bf85a32261c0409c2
#
_entry.id   f35a80dbb1e6cb2bf85a32261c0409c2
#
_cell.length_a   1.000
_cell.length_b   1.000
_cell.length_c   1.000
_cell.angle_alpha   90.00
_cell.angle_beta   90.00
_cell.angle_gamma   90.00
#
_symmetry.space_group_name_H-M   'P 1'
#
loop_
_entity.id
_entity.type
_entity.pdbx_description
1 polymer ?
#
loop_
_entity_poly.entity_id
_entity_poly.type
_entity_poly.pdbx_seq_one_letter_code
_entity_poly.pdbx_strand_id
1 'polypeptide(L)'
;AMTSDCKYGFGTELTISFDETLSRVETLLKNRGFRIFTRLDLKEIVEGERIKDIGNYVILGACNSEFAKELFSADPDIGMLMPCNIVVYEPGNGKCRVMVKDPVRIMDLINNPLAIHAAMKVKDQMEIIIEELKQDDI
;
A
#
# COMPACT_ATOMS: atom_id res chain seq x y z
N ALA A 1 -0.41 16.80 2.20
CA ALA A 1 -1.27 16.50 1.06
C ALA A 1 -0.95 15.12 0.50
N MET A 2 -1.92 14.54 -0.21
CA MET A 2 -1.69 13.26 -0.87
C MET A 2 -0.71 13.44 -2.02
N THR A 3 0.24 12.49 -2.14
CA THR A 3 1.25 12.54 -3.18
C THR A 3 0.63 12.22 -4.54
N SER A 4 0.91 13.05 -5.54
CA SER A 4 0.34 12.92 -6.90
C SER A 4 1.39 12.67 -7.98
N ASP A 5 2.66 12.48 -7.61
CA ASP A 5 3.77 12.29 -8.53
C ASP A 5 3.93 10.84 -9.02
N CYS A 6 3.13 9.92 -8.51
CA CYS A 6 3.17 8.51 -8.88
C CYS A 6 1.91 8.11 -9.64
N LYS A 7 2.09 7.57 -10.85
CA LYS A 7 0.96 7.22 -11.74
C LYS A 7 0.25 5.94 -11.34
N TYR A 8 0.92 5.07 -10.59
CA TYR A 8 0.37 3.75 -10.23
C TYR A 8 0.11 3.59 -8.74
N GLY A 9 0.21 4.69 -7.99
CA GLY A 9 -0.01 4.66 -6.56
C GLY A 9 -0.31 6.04 -5.99
N PHE A 10 -0.65 6.06 -4.71
CA PHE A 10 -0.94 7.29 -3.98
C PHE A 10 -0.50 7.12 -2.53
N GLY A 11 -0.26 8.23 -1.84
CA GLY A 11 0.17 8.16 -0.46
C GLY A 11 0.52 9.51 0.12
N THR A 12 1.44 9.52 1.08
CA THR A 12 1.87 10.72 1.76
C THR A 12 3.27 10.56 2.33
N GLU A 13 3.85 11.67 2.79
CA GLU A 13 5.11 11.67 3.54
C GLU A 13 4.86 12.23 4.93
N LEU A 14 5.42 11.58 5.94
CA LEU A 14 5.27 11.95 7.35
C LEU A 14 6.61 12.35 7.94
N THR A 15 6.56 13.12 9.04
CA THR A 15 7.75 13.57 9.74
C THR A 15 8.10 12.70 10.95
N ILE A 16 7.24 11.76 11.31
CA ILE A 16 7.49 10.79 12.37
C ILE A 16 8.48 9.71 11.91
N SER A 17 9.00 8.93 12.86
CA SER A 17 10.02 7.91 12.56
C SER A 17 9.47 6.80 11.65
N PHE A 18 10.40 6.08 11.04
CA PHE A 18 10.07 4.90 10.22
C PHE A 18 9.29 3.87 11.06
N ASP A 19 9.78 3.54 12.25
CA ASP A 19 9.14 2.53 13.10
C ASP A 19 7.74 2.94 13.53
N GLU A 20 7.55 4.21 13.89
CA GLU A 20 6.24 4.74 14.23
C GLU A 20 5.29 4.70 13.03
N THR A 21 5.77 5.13 11.87
CA THR A 21 4.98 5.12 10.64
C THR A 21 4.52 3.71 10.30
N LEU A 22 5.44 2.75 10.30
CA LEU A 22 5.13 1.37 10.00
C LEU A 22 4.08 0.79 10.95
N SER A 23 4.26 1.04 12.25
CA SER A 23 3.31 0.59 13.27
C SER A 23 1.92 1.18 13.06
N ARG A 24 1.82 2.46 12.72
CA ARG A 24 0.53 3.12 12.45
C ARG A 24 -0.14 2.57 11.21
N VAL A 25 0.62 2.35 10.14
CA VAL A 25 0.09 1.75 8.91
C VAL A 25 -0.51 0.38 9.22
N GLU A 26 0.21 -0.46 9.96
CA GLU A 26 -0.27 -1.79 10.33
C GLU A 26 -1.55 -1.73 11.15
N THR A 27 -1.61 -0.82 12.12
CA THR A 27 -2.80 -0.63 12.97
C THR A 27 -4.01 -0.17 12.15
N LEU A 28 -3.81 0.82 11.27
CA LEU A 28 -4.90 1.37 10.47
C LEU A 28 -5.43 0.35 9.46
N LEU A 29 -4.55 -0.45 8.86
CA LEU A 29 -4.96 -1.54 7.99
C LEU A 29 -5.85 -2.54 8.73
N LYS A 30 -5.39 -2.97 9.90
CA LYS A 30 -6.13 -3.92 10.73
C LYS A 30 -7.50 -3.37 11.14
N ASN A 31 -7.56 -2.11 11.51
CA ASN A 31 -8.81 -1.47 11.93
C ASN A 31 -9.85 -1.40 10.81
N ARG A 32 -9.42 -1.50 9.57
CA ARG A 32 -10.32 -1.46 8.42
C ARG A 32 -10.50 -2.80 7.72
N GLY A 33 -10.18 -3.88 8.46
CA GLY A 33 -10.42 -5.24 7.99
C GLY A 33 -9.40 -5.77 7.00
N PHE A 34 -8.27 -5.09 6.85
CA PHE A 34 -7.16 -5.58 6.04
C PHE A 34 -6.24 -6.43 6.89
N ARG A 35 -5.84 -7.56 6.33
CA ARG A 35 -4.88 -8.45 6.94
C ARG A 35 -3.58 -8.39 6.15
N ILE A 36 -2.45 -8.32 6.86
CA ILE A 36 -1.13 -8.31 6.25
C ILE A 36 -0.67 -9.75 6.09
N PHE A 37 -0.47 -10.19 4.84
CA PHE A 37 -0.05 -11.54 4.52
C PHE A 37 1.43 -11.65 4.24
N THR A 38 2.03 -10.57 3.74
CA THR A 38 3.46 -10.57 3.41
C THR A 38 4.11 -9.31 3.94
N ARG A 39 5.36 -9.46 4.32
CA ARG A 39 6.21 -8.35 4.78
C ARG A 39 7.62 -8.61 4.26
N LEU A 40 8.09 -7.74 3.39
CA LEU A 40 9.40 -7.85 2.77
C LEU A 40 10.25 -6.64 3.11
N ASP A 41 11.45 -6.88 3.62
CA ASP A 41 12.43 -5.82 3.82
C ASP A 41 13.28 -5.71 2.55
N LEU A 42 13.51 -4.49 2.08
CA LEU A 42 14.31 -4.25 0.89
C LEU A 42 15.72 -4.86 1.03
N LYS A 43 16.30 -4.84 2.22
CA LYS A 43 17.61 -5.43 2.48
C LYS A 43 17.68 -6.92 2.11
N GLU A 44 16.59 -7.64 2.34
CA GLU A 44 16.51 -9.06 1.96
C GLU A 44 16.43 -9.20 0.45
N ILE A 45 15.68 -8.34 -0.22
CA ILE A 45 15.49 -8.40 -1.67
C ILE A 45 16.80 -8.12 -2.40
N VAL A 46 17.57 -7.16 -1.93
CA VAL A 46 18.83 -6.74 -2.58
C VAL A 46 20.07 -7.36 -1.93
N GLU A 47 19.88 -8.42 -1.15
CA GLU A 47 20.96 -9.21 -0.54
C GLU A 47 21.95 -8.37 0.28
N GLY A 48 21.40 -7.40 1.04
CA GLY A 48 22.20 -6.56 1.94
C GLY A 48 22.87 -5.37 1.29
N GLU A 49 22.79 -5.22 -0.02
CA GLU A 49 23.37 -4.06 -0.69
C GLU A 49 22.54 -2.80 -0.43
N ARG A 50 23.22 -1.67 -0.35
CA ARG A 50 22.52 -0.39 -0.16
C ARG A 50 22.08 0.18 -1.50
N ILE A 51 20.84 0.64 -1.53
CA ILE A 51 20.35 1.47 -2.62
C ILE A 51 20.63 2.92 -2.23
N LYS A 52 21.28 3.66 -3.10
CA LYS A 52 21.71 5.02 -2.84
C LYS A 52 20.51 5.89 -2.43
N ASP A 53 20.68 6.64 -1.34
CA ASP A 53 19.72 7.59 -0.81
C ASP A 53 18.40 6.99 -0.31
N ILE A 54 18.34 5.68 -0.15
CA ILE A 54 17.18 5.00 0.44
C ILE A 54 17.58 4.40 1.78
N GLY A 55 16.82 4.74 2.83
CA GLY A 55 17.00 4.19 4.16
C GLY A 55 16.20 2.91 4.36
N ASN A 56 15.54 2.78 5.50
CA ASN A 56 14.68 1.64 5.77
C ASN A 56 13.55 1.56 4.75
N TYR A 57 13.20 0.36 4.34
CA TYR A 57 12.20 0.13 3.31
C TYR A 57 11.50 -1.20 3.53
N VAL A 58 10.17 -1.18 3.73
CA VAL A 58 9.35 -2.38 3.93
C VAL A 58 8.20 -2.37 2.93
N ILE A 59 7.94 -3.52 2.34
CA ILE A 59 6.78 -3.76 1.46
C ILE A 59 5.80 -4.63 2.23
N LEU A 60 4.58 -4.13 2.42
CA LEU A 60 3.49 -4.88 3.03
C LEU A 60 2.52 -5.33 1.96
N GLY A 61 2.14 -6.59 1.97
CA GLY A 61 1.08 -7.09 1.11
C GLY A 61 -0.17 -7.36 1.94
N ALA A 62 -1.25 -6.66 1.64
CA ALA A 62 -2.48 -6.70 2.42
C ALA A 62 -3.69 -7.02 1.57
N CYS A 63 -4.66 -7.72 2.16
CA CYS A 63 -5.94 -8.03 1.53
C CYS A 63 -7.07 -7.90 2.55
N ASN A 64 -8.22 -7.48 2.05
CA ASN A 64 -9.48 -7.56 2.78
C ASN A 64 -10.26 -8.75 2.19
N SER A 65 -10.67 -9.70 3.03
CA SER A 65 -11.29 -10.95 2.57
C SER A 65 -12.58 -10.74 1.77
N GLU A 66 -13.37 -9.75 2.13
CA GLU A 66 -14.62 -9.43 1.41
C GLU A 66 -14.35 -8.98 -0.02
N PHE A 67 -13.43 -8.03 -0.18
CA PHE A 67 -13.06 -7.51 -1.49
C PHE A 67 -12.29 -8.56 -2.31
N ALA A 68 -11.48 -9.37 -1.65
CA ALA A 68 -10.74 -10.44 -2.31
C ALA A 68 -11.70 -11.47 -2.92
N LYS A 69 -12.77 -11.84 -2.23
CA LYS A 69 -13.78 -12.76 -2.75
C LYS A 69 -14.40 -12.21 -4.04
N GLU A 70 -14.73 -10.92 -4.07
CA GLU A 70 -15.28 -10.29 -5.26
C GLU A 70 -14.28 -10.31 -6.42
N LEU A 71 -13.02 -9.98 -6.13
CA LEU A 71 -11.97 -9.96 -7.15
C LEU A 71 -11.71 -11.34 -7.76
N PHE A 72 -11.54 -12.37 -6.94
CA PHE A 72 -11.30 -13.72 -7.41
C PHE A 72 -12.53 -14.32 -8.12
N SER A 73 -13.73 -13.90 -7.74
CA SER A 73 -14.96 -14.32 -8.44
C SER A 73 -15.06 -13.67 -9.82
N ALA A 74 -14.50 -12.47 -9.99
CA ALA A 74 -14.47 -11.78 -11.28
C ALA A 74 -13.48 -12.42 -12.23
N ASP A 75 -12.31 -12.84 -11.75
CA ASP A 75 -11.25 -13.42 -12.56
C ASP A 75 -10.31 -14.26 -11.67
N PRO A 76 -10.27 -15.61 -11.84
CA PRO A 76 -9.38 -16.45 -11.03
C PRO A 76 -7.89 -16.13 -11.17
N ASP A 77 -7.48 -15.55 -12.30
CA ASP A 77 -6.08 -15.22 -12.55
C ASP A 77 -5.64 -13.90 -11.88
N ILE A 78 -6.58 -13.21 -11.23
CA ILE A 78 -6.33 -11.92 -10.60
C ILE A 78 -5.27 -12.00 -9.49
N GLY A 79 -4.99 -13.22 -9.02
CA GLY A 79 -3.91 -13.45 -8.07
C GLY A 79 -2.56 -12.95 -8.53
N MET A 80 -2.36 -12.84 -9.86
CA MET A 80 -1.14 -12.25 -10.41
C MET A 80 -1.00 -10.76 -10.08
N LEU A 81 -2.09 -10.09 -9.76
CA LEU A 81 -2.14 -8.66 -9.42
C LEU A 81 -2.36 -8.42 -7.93
N MET A 82 -2.30 -9.47 -7.15
CA MET A 82 -2.49 -9.44 -5.69
C MET A 82 -1.17 -9.75 -4.97
N PRO A 83 -0.99 -9.38 -3.72
CA PRO A 83 -1.88 -8.58 -2.86
C PRO A 83 -1.78 -7.08 -3.17
N CYS A 84 -2.56 -6.25 -2.46
CA CYS A 84 -2.38 -4.81 -2.50
C CYS A 84 -1.09 -4.46 -1.74
N ASN A 85 -0.12 -3.90 -2.44
CA ASN A 85 1.15 -3.54 -1.84
C ASN A 85 1.12 -2.12 -1.27
N ILE A 86 1.61 -2.00 -0.05
CA ILE A 86 1.85 -0.73 0.62
C ILE A 86 3.35 -0.67 0.92
N VAL A 87 4.03 0.39 0.52
CA VAL A 87 5.44 0.57 0.85
C VAL A 87 5.58 1.66 1.90
N VAL A 88 6.47 1.41 2.85
CA VAL A 88 6.84 2.37 3.90
C VAL A 88 8.35 2.48 3.84
N TYR A 89 8.87 3.67 3.57
CA TYR A 89 10.31 3.82 3.44
C TYR A 89 10.80 5.23 3.69
N GLU A 90 12.10 5.33 3.89
CA GLU A 90 12.81 6.60 4.07
C GLU A 90 13.45 7.01 2.74
N PRO A 91 12.93 8.06 2.06
CA PRO A 91 13.43 8.46 0.74
C PRO A 91 14.72 9.31 0.78
N GLY A 92 15.30 9.53 1.95
CA GLY A 92 16.55 10.30 2.07
C GLY A 92 16.36 11.81 2.31
N ASN A 93 15.12 12.24 2.53
CA ASN A 93 14.81 13.66 2.78
C ASN A 93 14.43 13.95 4.24
N GLY A 94 14.72 13.01 5.15
CA GLY A 94 14.38 13.13 6.57
C GLY A 94 12.93 12.81 6.89
N LYS A 95 12.15 12.38 5.90
CA LYS A 95 10.75 12.00 6.08
C LYS A 95 10.56 10.50 5.90
N CYS A 96 9.38 10.02 6.22
CA CYS A 96 8.95 8.65 5.98
C CYS A 96 7.80 8.67 4.96
N ARG A 97 7.98 7.96 3.87
CA ARG A 97 7.01 7.94 2.77
C ARG A 97 6.17 6.67 2.83
N VAL A 98 4.86 6.82 2.66
CA VAL A 98 3.90 5.71 2.61
C VAL A 98 3.17 5.81 1.27
N MET A 99 3.28 4.76 0.47
CA MET A 99 2.60 4.69 -0.84
C MET A 99 1.80 3.42 -0.97
N VAL A 100 0.63 3.53 -1.53
CA VAL A 100 -0.30 2.42 -1.77
C VAL A 100 -0.43 2.22 -3.27
N LYS A 101 -0.31 0.97 -3.72
CA LYS A 101 -0.61 0.60 -5.10
C LYS A 101 -2.06 0.95 -5.41
N ASP A 102 -2.31 1.72 -6.48
CA ASP A 102 -3.67 2.10 -6.88
C ASP A 102 -4.39 0.88 -7.48
N PRO A 103 -5.33 0.27 -6.76
CA PRO A 103 -5.96 -0.95 -7.24
C PRO A 103 -6.85 -0.72 -8.47
N VAL A 104 -7.39 0.46 -8.64
CA VAL A 104 -8.24 0.79 -9.80
C VAL A 104 -7.40 0.84 -11.07
N ARG A 105 -6.22 1.49 -11.01
CA ARG A 105 -5.29 1.55 -12.14
C ARG A 105 -4.83 0.16 -12.57
N ILE A 106 -4.56 -0.70 -11.60
CA ILE A 106 -4.09 -2.06 -11.87
C ILE A 106 -5.22 -2.89 -12.49
N MET A 107 -6.45 -2.78 -11.97
CA MET A 107 -7.59 -3.55 -12.47
C MET A 107 -8.09 -3.09 -13.83
N ASP A 108 -7.75 -1.86 -14.25
CA ASP A 108 -8.02 -1.40 -15.61
C ASP A 108 -7.35 -2.28 -16.68
N LEU A 109 -6.25 -2.93 -16.33
CA LEU A 109 -5.53 -3.81 -17.25
C LEU A 109 -6.36 -5.00 -17.70
N ILE A 110 -7.26 -5.49 -16.86
CA ILE A 110 -8.08 -6.66 -17.19
C ILE A 110 -9.44 -6.29 -17.75
N ASN A 111 -9.79 -5.02 -17.72
CA ASN A 111 -11.03 -4.48 -18.32
C ASN A 111 -12.28 -5.26 -17.88
N ASN A 112 -12.36 -5.64 -16.61
CA ASN A 112 -13.48 -6.40 -16.06
C ASN A 112 -14.24 -5.49 -15.07
N PRO A 113 -15.51 -5.13 -15.37
CA PRO A 113 -16.27 -4.19 -14.53
C PRO A 113 -16.45 -4.65 -13.08
N LEU A 114 -16.57 -5.94 -12.83
CA LEU A 114 -16.72 -6.46 -11.48
C LEU A 114 -15.43 -6.30 -10.68
N ALA A 115 -14.29 -6.55 -11.31
CA ALA A 115 -12.99 -6.34 -10.68
C ALA A 115 -12.72 -4.87 -10.39
N ILE A 116 -13.06 -3.99 -11.33
CA ILE A 116 -12.91 -2.53 -11.17
C ILE A 116 -13.80 -2.05 -10.01
N HIS A 117 -15.03 -2.55 -9.92
CA HIS A 117 -15.95 -2.18 -8.86
C HIS A 117 -15.39 -2.56 -7.48
N ALA A 118 -14.88 -3.78 -7.33
CA ALA A 118 -14.24 -4.22 -6.09
C ALA A 118 -12.99 -3.41 -5.77
N ALA A 119 -12.18 -3.10 -6.79
CA ALA A 119 -10.98 -2.29 -6.64
C ALA A 119 -11.30 -0.87 -6.15
N MET A 120 -12.41 -0.29 -6.59
CA MET A 120 -12.86 1.03 -6.12
C MET A 120 -13.14 1.01 -4.62
N LYS A 121 -13.72 -0.05 -4.10
CA LYS A 121 -13.97 -0.20 -2.65
C LYS A 121 -12.66 -0.28 -1.88
N VAL A 122 -11.67 -1.04 -2.39
CA VAL A 122 -10.35 -1.12 -1.78
C VAL A 122 -9.69 0.25 -1.76
N LYS A 123 -9.74 0.95 -2.89
CA LYS A 123 -9.15 2.29 -3.01
C LYS A 123 -9.76 3.26 -2.00
N ASP A 124 -11.08 3.27 -1.86
CA ASP A 124 -11.77 4.14 -0.90
C ASP A 124 -11.26 3.91 0.52
N GLN A 125 -11.11 2.65 0.93
CA GLN A 125 -10.60 2.34 2.26
C GLN A 125 -9.13 2.74 2.42
N MET A 126 -8.31 2.54 1.40
CA MET A 126 -6.90 2.93 1.45
C MET A 126 -6.72 4.45 1.50
N GLU A 127 -7.55 5.19 0.77
CA GLU A 127 -7.53 6.66 0.83
C GLU A 127 -7.87 7.17 2.23
N ILE A 128 -8.84 6.53 2.91
CA ILE A 128 -9.17 6.87 4.30
C ILE A 128 -7.97 6.60 5.22
N ILE A 129 -7.29 5.48 5.03
CA ILE A 129 -6.10 5.14 5.82
C ILE A 129 -5.02 6.22 5.65
N ILE A 130 -4.76 6.65 4.42
CA ILE A 130 -3.78 7.70 4.15
C ILE A 130 -4.19 9.01 4.82
N GLU A 131 -5.47 9.37 4.77
CA GLU A 131 -5.95 10.58 5.44
C GLU A 131 -5.79 10.49 6.97
N GLU A 132 -6.07 9.33 7.56
CA GLU A 132 -5.87 9.13 8.99
C GLU A 132 -4.39 9.24 9.38
N LEU A 133 -3.49 8.70 8.56
CA LEU A 133 -2.04 8.85 8.77
C LEU A 133 -1.61 10.30 8.77
N LYS A 134 -2.12 11.10 7.85
CA LYS A 134 -1.79 12.53 7.76
C LYS A 134 -2.21 13.28 9.01
N GLN A 135 -3.34 12.94 9.60
CA GLN A 135 -3.84 13.55 10.83
C GLN A 135 -2.94 13.25 12.02
N ASP A 136 -2.29 12.09 12.02
CA ASP A 136 -1.39 11.66 13.08
C ASP A 136 0.00 12.33 13.03
N ASP A 137 0.29 13.03 11.95
CA ASP A 137 1.60 13.66 11.70
C ASP A 137 1.70 15.10 12.25
N ILE A 138 0.83 15.46 13.14
CA ILE A 138 0.81 16.81 13.70
C ILE A 138 1.76 16.93 14.88
#